data_8335ecfe384dbef9c16044a135ae7a89
#
_entry.id   8335ecfe384dbef9c16044a135ae7a89
#
_cell.length_a   1.000
_cell.length_b   1.000
_cell.length_c   1.000
_cell.angle_alpha   90.00
_cell.angle_beta   90.00
_cell.angle_gamma   90.00
#
_symmetry.space_group_name_H-M   'P 1'
#
loop_
_entity.id
_entity.type
_entity.pdbx_description
1 polymer ?
#
loop_
_entity_poly.entity_id
_entity_poly.type
_entity_poly.pdbx_seq_one_letter_code
_entity_poly.pdbx_strand_id
1 'polypeptide(L)'
;LKAGRPIKMQYSREESFFGHVHRHPATIFMRHHADANGKIVKIDARFVFDGGAYTSTSPAVLINGITHTQGPYKCDNATVDGYAVRTNNPPCGAMRGFGVVQACFAHESQMDKIAVAVGKSPVEIRLLNAMVTGDPLITGQIMESVAPVARCITETDAIPLPALMGETVNELSLPGGSGLTASRSHIVRGIGWGVSMKNL
;
A
#
# COMPACT_ATOMS: atom_id res chain seq x y z
N LEU A 1 14.24 -13.82 -33.45
CA LEU A 1 15.40 -14.19 -34.27
C LEU A 1 15.05 -15.26 -35.32
N LYS A 2 14.36 -16.36 -34.93
CA LYS A 2 14.01 -17.43 -35.88
C LYS A 2 13.04 -17.00 -36.99
N ALA A 3 12.12 -16.09 -36.72
CA ALA A 3 11.10 -15.68 -37.68
C ALA A 3 11.57 -14.58 -38.65
N GLY A 4 12.65 -13.85 -38.37
CA GLY A 4 13.14 -12.73 -39.17
C GLY A 4 12.14 -11.58 -39.37
N ARG A 5 11.07 -11.54 -38.60
CA ARG A 5 9.98 -10.55 -38.70
C ARG A 5 9.31 -10.32 -37.34
N PRO A 6 8.59 -9.20 -37.12
CA PRO A 6 7.83 -8.98 -35.92
C PRO A 6 6.79 -10.08 -35.66
N ILE A 7 6.68 -10.51 -34.40
CA ILE A 7 5.73 -11.53 -33.96
C ILE A 7 4.84 -10.90 -32.89
N LYS A 8 3.53 -11.17 -32.95
CA LYS A 8 2.55 -10.89 -31.91
C LYS A 8 2.19 -12.20 -31.23
N MET A 9 2.20 -12.21 -29.90
CA MET A 9 1.71 -13.31 -29.08
C MET A 9 0.65 -12.77 -28.12
N GLN A 10 -0.41 -13.54 -27.92
CA GLN A 10 -1.50 -13.19 -27.01
C GLN A 10 -1.92 -14.46 -26.27
N TYR A 11 -1.92 -14.40 -24.94
CA TYR A 11 -2.47 -15.48 -24.13
C TYR A 11 -4.00 -15.48 -24.15
N SER A 12 -4.57 -16.66 -24.15
CA SER A 12 -5.98 -16.84 -23.75
C SER A 12 -6.14 -16.55 -22.24
N ARG A 13 -7.37 -16.49 -21.77
CA ARG A 13 -7.61 -16.31 -20.33
C ARG A 13 -7.07 -17.47 -19.50
N GLU A 14 -7.21 -18.69 -19.99
CA GLU A 14 -6.70 -19.90 -19.35
C GLU A 14 -5.17 -19.90 -19.29
N GLU A 15 -4.51 -19.64 -20.42
CA GLU A 15 -3.06 -19.54 -20.48
C GLU A 15 -2.52 -18.45 -19.55
N SER A 16 -3.24 -17.34 -19.37
CA SER A 16 -2.85 -16.28 -18.43
C SER A 16 -2.84 -16.74 -16.97
N PHE A 17 -3.70 -17.68 -16.58
CA PHE A 17 -3.68 -18.25 -15.23
C PHE A 17 -2.47 -19.12 -14.96
N PHE A 18 -1.94 -19.78 -15.97
CA PHE A 18 -0.81 -20.71 -15.80
C PHE A 18 0.53 -20.09 -16.20
N GLY A 19 0.53 -19.23 -17.23
CA GLY A 19 1.76 -18.73 -17.83
C GLY A 19 2.16 -17.33 -17.41
N HIS A 20 1.27 -16.57 -16.76
CA HIS A 20 1.55 -15.20 -16.31
C HIS A 20 2.02 -15.19 -14.86
N VAL A 21 2.87 -14.21 -14.51
CA VAL A 21 3.26 -13.99 -13.12
C VAL A 21 2.11 -13.41 -12.30
N HIS A 22 2.00 -13.82 -11.06
CA HIS A 22 0.93 -13.43 -10.14
C HIS A 22 1.45 -12.52 -9.02
N ARG A 23 0.51 -11.92 -8.28
CA ARG A 23 0.84 -11.20 -7.05
C ARG A 23 1.35 -12.21 -6.02
N HIS A 24 2.41 -11.85 -5.32
CA HIS A 24 2.94 -12.67 -4.23
C HIS A 24 1.88 -12.85 -3.14
N PRO A 25 1.46 -14.08 -2.83
CA PRO A 25 0.81 -14.36 -1.55
C PRO A 25 1.75 -13.92 -0.43
N ALA A 26 1.19 -13.36 0.62
CA ALA A 26 1.99 -12.79 1.71
C ALA A 26 1.44 -13.20 3.06
N THR A 27 2.33 -13.61 3.95
CA THR A 27 2.08 -13.70 5.38
C THR A 27 2.82 -12.56 6.05
N ILE A 28 2.08 -11.69 6.75
CA ILE A 28 2.66 -10.49 7.36
C ILE A 28 2.33 -10.50 8.84
N PHE A 29 3.37 -10.51 9.66
CA PHE A 29 3.28 -10.26 11.09
C PHE A 29 3.64 -8.80 11.33
N MET A 30 2.71 -8.01 11.83
CA MET A 30 2.92 -6.59 12.06
C MET A 30 2.37 -6.19 13.41
N ARG A 31 3.14 -5.36 14.12
CA ARG A 31 2.75 -4.75 15.39
C ARG A 31 3.14 -3.29 15.38
N HIS A 32 2.15 -2.44 15.55
CA HIS A 32 2.36 -1.04 15.89
C HIS A 32 2.33 -0.88 17.41
N HIS A 33 3.32 -0.22 17.95
CA HIS A 33 3.34 0.23 19.35
C HIS A 33 2.91 1.69 19.36
N ALA A 34 1.89 2.00 20.13
CA ALA A 34 1.38 3.35 20.29
C ALA A 34 1.37 3.78 21.76
N ASP A 35 1.46 5.08 21.99
CA ASP A 35 1.25 5.65 23.32
C ASP A 35 -0.26 5.67 23.69
N ALA A 36 -0.57 6.15 24.88
CA ALA A 36 -1.95 6.23 25.39
C ALA A 36 -2.86 7.16 24.55
N ASN A 37 -2.29 8.06 23.76
CA ASN A 37 -3.00 8.95 22.86
C ASN A 37 -3.20 8.36 21.46
N GLY A 38 -2.58 7.22 21.17
CA GLY A 38 -2.61 6.57 19.85
C GLY A 38 -1.50 7.02 18.90
N LYS A 39 -0.47 7.74 19.37
CA LYS A 39 0.68 8.10 18.54
C LYS A 39 1.62 6.91 18.41
N ILE A 40 1.99 6.57 17.18
CA ILE A 40 2.91 5.47 16.88
C ILE A 40 4.31 5.81 17.41
N VAL A 41 4.87 4.89 18.19
CA VAL A 41 6.22 5.03 18.76
C VAL A 41 7.21 4.01 18.19
N LYS A 42 6.70 2.87 17.70
CA LYS A 42 7.52 1.83 17.09
C LYS A 42 6.68 0.93 16.17
N ILE A 43 7.31 0.42 15.12
CA ILE A 43 6.76 -0.60 14.23
C ILE A 43 7.69 -1.81 14.22
N ASP A 44 7.15 -3.00 14.53
CA ASP A 44 7.83 -4.27 14.31
C ASP A 44 7.06 -5.05 13.24
N ALA A 45 7.75 -5.48 12.18
CA ALA A 45 7.11 -6.20 11.09
C ALA A 45 8.00 -7.32 10.53
N ARG A 46 7.34 -8.41 10.09
CA ARG A 46 7.96 -9.49 9.33
C ARG A 46 7.08 -9.83 8.15
N PHE A 47 7.67 -9.78 6.96
CA PHE A 47 7.02 -10.12 5.70
C PHE A 47 7.57 -11.44 5.18
N VAL A 48 6.68 -12.35 4.81
CA VAL A 48 7.02 -13.59 4.11
C VAL A 48 6.22 -13.63 2.82
N PHE A 49 6.90 -13.44 1.69
CA PHE A 49 6.31 -13.46 0.36
C PHE A 49 6.58 -14.82 -0.31
N ASP A 50 5.51 -15.44 -0.81
CA ASP A 50 5.63 -16.63 -1.63
C ASP A 50 6.03 -16.24 -3.07
N GLY A 51 7.24 -16.57 -3.47
CA GLY A 51 7.77 -16.27 -4.80
C GLY A 51 7.40 -17.29 -5.87
N GLY A 52 6.85 -18.43 -5.45
CA GLY A 52 6.59 -19.54 -6.36
C GLY A 52 7.87 -20.27 -6.79
N ALA A 53 7.80 -21.01 -7.89
CA ALA A 53 8.86 -21.89 -8.37
C ALA A 53 10.09 -21.15 -8.92
N TYR A 54 9.94 -19.90 -9.33
CA TYR A 54 11.00 -19.10 -9.96
C TYR A 54 11.16 -17.76 -9.27
N THR A 55 12.38 -17.27 -9.18
CA THR A 55 12.70 -16.01 -8.49
C THR A 55 12.02 -14.80 -9.12
N SER A 56 11.98 -14.72 -10.46
CA SER A 56 11.41 -13.57 -11.17
C SER A 56 11.87 -12.23 -10.52
N THR A 57 10.93 -11.35 -10.20
CA THR A 57 11.18 -10.06 -9.52
C THR A 57 10.92 -10.10 -8.01
N SER A 58 10.79 -11.29 -7.42
CA SER A 58 10.41 -11.44 -6.00
C SER A 58 11.28 -10.65 -5.02
N PRO A 59 12.63 -10.62 -5.13
CA PRO A 59 13.44 -9.79 -4.24
C PRO A 59 13.11 -8.29 -4.32
N ALA A 60 12.93 -7.77 -5.53
CA ALA A 60 12.61 -6.36 -5.74
C ALA A 60 11.20 -6.00 -5.23
N VAL A 61 10.22 -6.89 -5.43
CA VAL A 61 8.86 -6.74 -4.89
C VAL A 61 8.88 -6.75 -3.37
N LEU A 62 9.67 -7.63 -2.76
CA LEU A 62 9.83 -7.68 -1.31
C LEU A 62 10.46 -6.39 -0.77
N ILE A 63 11.58 -5.94 -1.35
CA ILE A 63 12.25 -4.70 -0.94
C ILE A 63 11.27 -3.52 -1.00
N ASN A 64 10.55 -3.38 -2.11
CA ASN A 64 9.55 -2.32 -2.24
C ASN A 64 8.42 -2.45 -1.22
N GLY A 65 7.96 -3.65 -0.91
CA GLY A 65 6.95 -3.88 0.13
C GLY A 65 7.44 -3.48 1.53
N ILE A 66 8.62 -3.93 1.94
CA ILE A 66 9.15 -3.66 3.30
C ILE A 66 9.52 -2.20 3.50
N THR A 67 10.01 -1.49 2.47
CA THR A 67 10.31 -0.05 2.57
C THR A 67 9.07 0.81 2.75
N HIS A 68 7.89 0.29 2.43
CA HIS A 68 6.60 0.97 2.62
C HIS A 68 5.82 0.50 3.85
N THR A 69 6.50 -0.18 4.80
CA THR A 69 5.88 -0.73 6.02
C THR A 69 5.19 0.33 6.87
N GLN A 70 5.79 1.52 7.01
CA GLN A 70 5.20 2.59 7.82
C GLN A 70 3.98 3.26 7.16
N GLY A 71 3.81 3.09 5.82
CA GLY A 71 2.80 3.85 5.08
C GLY A 71 3.05 5.35 5.14
N PRO A 72 1.99 6.17 5.11
CA PRO A 72 2.07 7.62 5.18
C PRO A 72 2.14 8.16 6.62
N TYR A 73 2.58 7.33 7.58
CA TYR A 73 2.56 7.65 9.00
C TYR A 73 3.97 7.88 9.54
N LYS A 74 4.11 8.86 10.44
CA LYS A 74 5.37 9.12 11.12
C LYS A 74 5.69 8.01 12.10
N CYS A 75 6.89 7.45 11.98
CA CYS A 75 7.44 6.50 12.93
C CYS A 75 8.96 6.59 12.92
N ASP A 76 9.54 6.96 14.04
CA ASP A 76 10.98 7.14 14.17
C ASP A 76 11.73 5.81 14.43
N ASN A 77 11.01 4.75 14.82
CA ASN A 77 11.58 3.46 15.17
C ASN A 77 10.87 2.32 14.44
N ALA A 78 11.58 1.61 13.60
CA ALA A 78 11.05 0.44 12.92
C ALA A 78 12.07 -0.70 12.87
N THR A 79 11.57 -1.92 13.08
CA THR A 79 12.31 -3.16 12.81
C THR A 79 11.52 -3.96 11.79
N VAL A 80 12.09 -4.17 10.61
CA VAL A 80 11.39 -4.82 9.51
C VAL A 80 12.26 -5.92 8.91
N ASP A 81 11.76 -7.16 8.98
CA ASP A 81 12.35 -8.32 8.33
C ASP A 81 11.53 -8.72 7.11
N GLY A 82 12.18 -9.09 6.02
CA GLY A 82 11.52 -9.56 4.82
C GLY A 82 12.15 -10.82 4.22
N TYR A 83 11.29 -11.75 3.81
CA TYR A 83 11.69 -13.02 3.20
C TYR A 83 10.88 -13.27 1.94
N ALA A 84 11.54 -13.48 0.81
CA ALA A 84 10.93 -14.04 -0.38
C ALA A 84 11.30 -15.54 -0.44
N VAL A 85 10.30 -16.40 -0.30
CA VAL A 85 10.53 -17.84 -0.22
C VAL A 85 10.20 -18.52 -1.54
N ARG A 86 11.04 -19.48 -1.93
CA ARG A 86 10.77 -20.34 -3.07
C ARG A 86 9.79 -21.44 -2.64
N THR A 87 8.79 -21.67 -3.48
CA THR A 87 7.80 -22.74 -3.29
C THR A 87 7.53 -23.46 -4.61
N ASN A 88 6.67 -24.47 -4.58
CA ASN A 88 6.20 -25.16 -5.79
C ASN A 88 4.92 -24.52 -6.38
N ASN A 89 4.52 -23.36 -5.89
CA ASN A 89 3.38 -22.61 -6.40
C ASN A 89 3.68 -21.95 -7.76
N PRO A 90 2.67 -21.51 -8.50
CA PRO A 90 2.86 -20.73 -9.72
C PRO A 90 3.78 -19.52 -9.49
N PRO A 91 4.59 -19.13 -10.50
CA PRO A 91 5.53 -18.03 -10.36
C PRO A 91 4.85 -16.71 -9.99
N CYS A 92 5.42 -16.00 -9.03
CA CYS A 92 5.04 -14.65 -8.69
C CYS A 92 6.03 -13.62 -9.24
N GLY A 93 5.57 -12.41 -9.47
CA GLY A 93 6.43 -11.37 -10.04
C GLY A 93 5.81 -9.98 -9.94
N ALA A 94 6.17 -9.13 -10.92
CA ALA A 94 5.70 -7.77 -10.97
C ALA A 94 4.18 -7.70 -11.17
N MET A 95 3.48 -7.22 -10.16
CA MET A 95 2.04 -6.94 -10.21
C MET A 95 1.84 -5.51 -9.68
N ARG A 96 0.88 -4.78 -10.24
CA ARG A 96 0.60 -3.37 -9.89
C ARG A 96 0.62 -3.14 -8.38
N GLY A 97 1.37 -2.09 -7.94
CA GLY A 97 1.65 -1.82 -6.53
C GLY A 97 2.91 -2.51 -5.99
N PHE A 98 3.42 -3.54 -6.67
CA PHE A 98 4.76 -4.11 -6.53
C PHE A 98 5.19 -4.34 -5.07
N GLY A 99 4.34 -5.00 -4.27
CA GLY A 99 4.57 -5.28 -2.85
C GLY A 99 3.93 -4.27 -1.88
N VAL A 100 3.74 -3.01 -2.28
CA VAL A 100 3.15 -1.97 -1.43
C VAL A 100 1.71 -2.30 -1.03
N VAL A 101 0.94 -2.96 -1.89
CA VAL A 101 -0.46 -3.32 -1.59
C VAL A 101 -0.56 -4.24 -0.38
N GLN A 102 0.35 -5.20 -0.26
CA GLN A 102 0.40 -6.10 0.89
C GLN A 102 0.80 -5.35 2.18
N ALA A 103 1.79 -4.46 2.09
CA ALA A 103 2.19 -3.60 3.19
C ALA A 103 1.07 -2.65 3.62
N CYS A 104 0.37 -2.04 2.64
CA CYS A 104 -0.75 -1.14 2.88
C CYS A 104 -1.87 -1.82 3.68
N PHE A 105 -2.28 -3.03 3.28
CA PHE A 105 -3.27 -3.79 4.04
C PHE A 105 -2.84 -4.00 5.49
N ALA A 106 -1.56 -4.31 5.71
CA ALA A 106 -1.05 -4.60 7.04
C ALA A 106 -1.02 -3.34 7.93
N HIS A 107 -0.40 -2.23 7.47
CA HIS A 107 -0.30 -1.03 8.30
C HIS A 107 -1.66 -0.36 8.52
N GLU A 108 -2.54 -0.32 7.52
CA GLU A 108 -3.89 0.26 7.70
C GLU A 108 -4.74 -0.55 8.69
N SER A 109 -4.60 -1.88 8.66
CA SER A 109 -5.27 -2.74 9.67
C SER A 109 -4.75 -2.49 11.09
N GLN A 110 -3.48 -2.11 11.26
CA GLN A 110 -2.94 -1.75 12.58
C GLN A 110 -3.46 -0.37 13.03
N MET A 111 -3.63 0.58 12.10
CA MET A 111 -4.23 1.88 12.43
C MET A 111 -5.64 1.74 12.97
N ASP A 112 -6.47 0.88 12.37
CA ASP A 112 -7.81 0.61 12.86
C ASP A 112 -7.79 -0.03 14.26
N LYS A 113 -6.84 -0.94 14.52
CA LYS A 113 -6.68 -1.54 15.87
C LYS A 113 -6.27 -0.51 16.92
N ILE A 114 -5.37 0.42 16.58
CA ILE A 114 -5.00 1.53 17.48
C ILE A 114 -6.24 2.38 17.78
N ALA A 115 -7.01 2.76 16.75
CA ALA A 115 -8.21 3.55 16.91
C ALA A 115 -9.18 2.93 17.94
N VAL A 116 -9.46 1.65 17.79
CA VAL A 116 -10.30 0.90 18.75
C VAL A 116 -9.69 0.87 20.15
N ALA A 117 -8.39 0.63 20.25
CA ALA A 117 -7.71 0.49 21.55
C ALA A 117 -7.71 1.78 22.37
N VAL A 118 -7.64 2.95 21.72
CA VAL A 118 -7.61 4.26 22.40
C VAL A 118 -8.96 5.00 22.36
N GLY A 119 -10.02 4.38 21.81
CA GLY A 119 -11.36 4.96 21.75
C GLY A 119 -11.49 6.19 20.85
N LYS A 120 -10.69 6.26 19.77
CA LYS A 120 -10.74 7.34 18.77
C LYS A 120 -11.30 6.81 17.44
N SER A 121 -11.73 7.73 16.59
CA SER A 121 -12.12 7.35 15.24
C SER A 121 -10.90 6.96 14.39
N PRO A 122 -11.07 6.11 13.36
CA PRO A 122 -10.00 5.77 12.42
C PRO A 122 -9.36 6.98 11.75
N VAL A 123 -10.14 8.04 11.51
CA VAL A 123 -9.67 9.31 10.93
C VAL A 123 -8.77 10.06 11.89
N GLU A 124 -9.21 10.23 13.13
CA GLU A 124 -8.41 10.93 14.15
C GLU A 124 -7.05 10.29 14.36
N ILE A 125 -6.98 8.95 14.38
CA ILE A 125 -5.70 8.23 14.50
C ILE A 125 -4.80 8.45 13.30
N ARG A 126 -5.34 8.45 12.09
CA ARG A 126 -4.56 8.70 10.87
C ARG A 126 -4.06 10.14 10.80
N LEU A 127 -4.90 11.11 11.13
CA LEU A 127 -4.48 12.52 11.20
C LEU A 127 -3.41 12.77 12.27
N LEU A 128 -3.56 12.14 13.44
CA LEU A 128 -2.58 12.23 14.53
C LEU A 128 -1.19 11.74 14.12
N ASN A 129 -1.15 10.71 13.28
CA ASN A 129 0.08 10.04 12.88
C ASN A 129 0.55 10.40 11.46
N ALA A 130 -0.20 11.21 10.72
CA ALA A 130 0.16 11.57 9.35
C ALA A 130 1.52 12.26 9.30
N MET A 131 2.35 11.86 8.34
CA MET A 131 3.63 12.50 8.07
C MET A 131 3.43 13.94 7.62
N VAL A 132 4.39 14.78 7.96
CA VAL A 132 4.52 16.14 7.46
C VAL A 132 5.82 16.33 6.69
N THR A 133 5.90 17.41 5.94
CA THR A 133 7.13 17.78 5.23
C THR A 133 8.32 17.84 6.21
N GLY A 134 9.41 17.20 5.86
CA GLY A 134 10.60 17.08 6.69
C GLY A 134 10.67 15.83 7.56
N ASP A 135 9.60 15.03 7.65
CA ASP A 135 9.65 13.77 8.38
C ASP A 135 10.47 12.71 7.63
N PRO A 136 11.25 11.90 8.33
CA PRO A 136 11.98 10.81 7.72
C PRO A 136 11.11 9.59 7.47
N LEU A 137 11.35 8.91 6.35
CA LEU A 137 10.92 7.53 6.16
C LEU A 137 11.81 6.57 6.97
N ILE A 138 11.33 5.35 7.23
CA ILE A 138 12.14 4.29 7.87
C ILE A 138 13.41 3.93 7.07
N THR A 139 13.48 4.31 5.80
CA THR A 139 14.66 4.20 4.95
C THR A 139 15.70 5.32 5.17
N GLY A 140 15.38 6.32 5.99
CA GLY A 140 16.20 7.52 6.21
C GLY A 140 16.00 8.62 5.16
N GLN A 141 15.18 8.39 4.13
CA GLN A 141 14.86 9.43 3.16
C GLN A 141 13.94 10.48 3.80
N ILE A 142 14.24 11.75 3.57
CA ILE A 142 13.41 12.86 4.06
C ILE A 142 12.32 13.18 3.06
N MET A 143 11.10 13.33 3.54
CA MET A 143 9.96 13.69 2.71
C MET A 143 9.95 15.20 2.42
N GLU A 144 10.11 15.55 1.15
CA GLU A 144 10.16 16.95 0.72
C GLU A 144 8.78 17.61 0.67
N SER A 145 7.72 16.83 0.43
CA SER A 145 6.34 17.34 0.40
C SER A 145 5.32 16.26 0.70
N VAL A 146 4.69 16.30 1.88
CA VAL A 146 3.62 15.38 2.32
C VAL A 146 2.33 16.12 2.75
N ALA A 147 2.28 17.45 2.58
CA ALA A 147 1.11 18.24 2.96
C ALA A 147 -0.23 17.70 2.41
N PRO A 148 -0.31 17.09 1.21
CA PRO A 148 -1.53 16.50 0.68
C PRO A 148 -2.06 15.30 1.46
N VAL A 149 -1.23 14.58 2.23
CA VAL A 149 -1.65 13.32 2.88
C VAL A 149 -2.75 13.56 3.92
N ALA A 150 -2.52 14.45 4.88
CA ALA A 150 -3.52 14.75 5.91
C ALA A 150 -4.82 15.32 5.31
N ARG A 151 -4.69 16.16 4.28
CA ARG A 151 -5.83 16.71 3.54
C ARG A 151 -6.62 15.62 2.82
N CYS A 152 -5.94 14.67 2.19
CA CYS A 152 -6.55 13.53 1.53
C CYS A 152 -7.38 12.69 2.51
N ILE A 153 -6.86 12.43 3.72
CA ILE A 153 -7.56 11.73 4.80
C ILE A 153 -8.88 12.44 5.13
N THR A 154 -8.80 13.74 5.42
CA THR A 154 -9.95 14.54 5.84
C THR A 154 -11.03 14.63 4.75
N GLU A 155 -10.62 14.91 3.52
CA GLU A 155 -11.57 15.11 2.40
C GLU A 155 -12.22 13.79 1.97
N THR A 156 -11.48 12.67 2.00
CA THR A 156 -12.04 11.36 1.65
C THR A 156 -13.11 10.91 2.65
N ASP A 157 -12.92 11.20 3.93
CA ASP A 157 -13.85 10.79 4.98
C ASP A 157 -15.11 11.68 5.02
N ALA A 158 -15.02 12.90 4.51
CA ALA A 158 -16.16 13.81 4.39
C ALA A 158 -17.15 13.41 3.28
N ILE A 159 -16.79 12.46 2.40
CA ILE A 159 -17.67 12.01 1.32
C ILE A 159 -18.59 10.89 1.84
N PRO A 160 -19.93 11.09 1.81
CA PRO A 160 -20.89 10.10 2.27
C PRO A 160 -20.74 8.78 1.48
N LEU A 161 -20.63 7.67 2.19
CA LEU A 161 -20.55 6.32 1.61
C LEU A 161 -21.62 6.01 0.53
N PRO A 162 -22.91 6.41 0.68
CA PRO A 162 -23.92 6.22 -0.35
C PRO A 162 -23.63 6.93 -1.67
N ALA A 163 -23.05 8.13 -1.63
CA ALA A 163 -22.66 8.87 -2.83
C ALA A 163 -21.49 8.18 -3.57
N LEU A 164 -20.58 7.52 -2.82
CA LEU A 164 -19.49 6.76 -3.40
C LEU A 164 -19.92 5.41 -3.98
N MET A 165 -21.01 4.83 -3.48
CA MET A 165 -21.51 3.51 -3.93
C MET A 165 -22.46 3.56 -5.13
N GLY A 166 -23.06 4.73 -5.40
CA GLY A 166 -24.09 4.91 -6.44
C GLY A 166 -23.59 5.45 -7.79
N GLU A 167 -22.44 6.10 -7.81
CA GLU A 167 -21.95 6.80 -8.99
C GLU A 167 -20.82 6.09 -9.70
N THR A 168 -20.83 6.15 -11.04
CA THR A 168 -19.73 5.73 -11.92
C THR A 168 -18.57 6.74 -11.94
N VAL A 169 -18.21 7.30 -10.81
CA VAL A 169 -17.07 8.21 -10.72
C VAL A 169 -15.80 7.37 -10.72
N ASN A 170 -15.04 7.44 -11.80
CA ASN A 170 -13.78 6.71 -11.93
C ASN A 170 -12.62 7.37 -11.16
N GLU A 171 -12.72 8.66 -10.91
CA GLU A 171 -11.70 9.43 -10.20
C GLU A 171 -12.37 10.52 -9.35
N LEU A 172 -11.91 10.68 -8.13
CA LEU A 172 -12.26 11.78 -7.25
C LEU A 172 -11.13 12.81 -7.28
N SER A 173 -11.41 14.00 -7.78
CA SER A 173 -10.46 15.11 -7.72
C SER A 173 -10.65 15.86 -6.41
N LEU A 174 -9.58 16.01 -5.64
CA LEU A 174 -9.62 16.76 -4.39
C LEU A 174 -9.59 18.25 -4.67
N PRO A 175 -10.38 19.08 -3.95
CA PRO A 175 -10.36 20.51 -4.11
C PRO A 175 -8.97 21.11 -3.88
N GLY A 176 -8.55 22.02 -4.74
CA GLY A 176 -7.30 22.75 -4.60
C GLY A 176 -6.13 22.27 -5.43
N GLY A 177 -6.39 21.43 -6.45
CA GLY A 177 -5.38 21.11 -7.48
C GLY A 177 -4.12 20.44 -6.97
N SER A 178 -4.24 19.65 -5.90
CA SER A 178 -3.10 18.94 -5.28
C SER A 178 -2.49 17.83 -6.16
N GLY A 179 -3.03 17.57 -7.34
CA GLY A 179 -2.60 16.47 -8.21
C GLY A 179 -2.89 15.07 -7.67
N LEU A 180 -3.57 14.97 -6.54
CA LEU A 180 -3.97 13.71 -5.94
C LEU A 180 -5.37 13.33 -6.41
N THR A 181 -5.50 12.16 -7.00
CA THR A 181 -6.77 11.56 -7.34
C THR A 181 -6.95 10.26 -6.57
N ALA A 182 -8.08 10.12 -5.88
CA ALA A 182 -8.48 8.86 -5.28
C ALA A 182 -9.35 8.09 -6.27
N SER A 183 -9.02 6.86 -6.58
CA SER A 183 -9.88 6.03 -7.42
C SER A 183 -10.90 5.28 -6.57
N ARG A 184 -12.11 5.11 -7.11
CA ARG A 184 -13.23 4.41 -6.43
C ARG A 184 -12.90 3.01 -5.93
N SER A 185 -12.00 2.30 -6.62
CA SER A 185 -11.58 0.95 -6.23
C SER A 185 -10.81 0.88 -4.92
N HIS A 186 -10.42 2.02 -4.37
CA HIS A 186 -9.60 2.14 -3.18
C HIS A 186 -10.37 2.64 -1.95
N ILE A 187 -11.64 3.01 -2.13
CA ILE A 187 -12.52 3.50 -1.06
C ILE A 187 -13.51 2.40 -0.67
N VAL A 188 -13.01 1.25 -0.26
CA VAL A 188 -13.85 0.18 0.29
C VAL A 188 -13.66 0.16 1.80
N ARG A 189 -14.71 0.59 2.52
CA ARG A 189 -14.83 0.65 3.98
C ARG A 189 -13.84 1.61 4.65
N GLY A 190 -14.19 2.89 4.65
CA GLY A 190 -13.51 3.89 5.47
C GLY A 190 -12.00 3.75 5.34
N ILE A 191 -11.44 4.34 4.30
CA ILE A 191 -10.00 4.46 4.07
C ILE A 191 -9.32 3.23 3.48
N GLY A 192 -9.72 2.85 2.29
CA GLY A 192 -8.87 2.08 1.39
C GLY A 192 -8.05 3.06 0.55
N TRP A 193 -6.75 3.10 0.78
CA TRP A 193 -5.87 4.04 0.10
C TRP A 193 -5.47 3.57 -1.29
N GLY A 194 -5.91 4.26 -2.25
CA GLY A 194 -5.30 4.31 -3.55
C GLY A 194 -5.19 5.76 -3.96
N VAL A 195 -4.26 6.46 -3.38
CA VAL A 195 -3.88 7.76 -3.89
C VAL A 195 -2.97 7.53 -5.08
N SER A 196 -3.48 7.77 -6.29
CA SER A 196 -2.64 7.86 -7.47
C SER A 196 -2.06 9.26 -7.52
N MET A 197 -0.77 9.39 -7.26
CA MET A 197 -0.05 10.62 -7.58
C MET A 197 0.10 10.69 -9.10
N LYS A 198 -0.67 11.54 -9.77
CA LYS A 198 -0.37 12.00 -11.11
C LYS A 198 0.62 13.15 -10.97
N ASN A 199 1.81 12.96 -11.49
CA ASN A 199 2.93 13.90 -11.58
C ASN A 199 3.70 14.10 -10.25
N LEU A 200 4.70 13.27 -10.08
CA LEU A 200 6.00 13.69 -9.58
C LEU A 200 6.89 14.02 -10.76
#